data_98d14545d52232d2c6d9ac98deed2d66
#
_entry.id   98d14545d52232d2c6d9ac98deed2d66
#
_cell.length_a   1.000
_cell.length_b   1.000
_cell.length_c   1.000
_cell.angle_alpha   90.00
_cell.angle_beta   90.00
_cell.angle_gamma   90.00
#
_symmetry.space_group_name_H-M   'P 1'
#
loop_
_entity.id
_entity.type
_entity.pdbx_description
1 polymer ?
#
loop_
_entity_poly.entity_id
_entity_poly.type
_entity_poly.pdbx_seq_one_letter_code
_entity_poly.pdbx_strand_id
1 'polypeptide(L)'
;DYQKRIIITTDKEKGFLRQVINQEGYPGFTVPDNVGGRFSVLSDVGLLSSAFTGIDIKALLQGAKDMREICWNPNIWENPAYLNGLIHFLYYRQGKNISVMMPYSNSLYDFADWYRQLWAESLGKRKDIKGREIYVGQTPVKALGTTDQHSQVQLYTEGPNDKVFTFLTVEHFKHDYTIPNLHPDREEVNYLGGKKLSELLNAERLATEIALSKAMRPNGNIVFPQIDAYHLGQFIMLYEIQTVFTGKLLCINPLDQPGVEAGKIATYALMNKKGYDQERNEIEQYKKDRGLT
;
A
#
# COMPACT_ATOMS: atom_id res chain seq x y z
N ASP A 1 -23.10 22.59 -19.53
CA ASP A 1 -22.57 23.21 -18.29
C ASP A 1 -21.57 22.23 -17.60
N TYR A 2 -20.42 22.03 -18.25
CA TYR A 2 -19.38 21.13 -17.75
C TYR A 2 -18.69 21.67 -16.49
N GLN A 3 -18.64 22.98 -16.31
CA GLN A 3 -17.97 23.63 -15.17
C GLN A 3 -18.55 23.20 -13.82
N LYS A 4 -19.86 22.96 -13.75
CA LYS A 4 -20.53 22.47 -12.54
C LYS A 4 -20.24 21.00 -12.21
N ARG A 5 -19.54 20.30 -13.09
CA ARG A 5 -19.19 18.87 -12.94
C ARG A 5 -17.71 18.64 -12.67
N ILE A 6 -16.96 19.72 -12.47
CA ILE A 6 -15.52 19.67 -12.21
C ILE A 6 -15.27 20.20 -10.79
N ILE A 7 -14.58 19.41 -9.99
CA ILE A 7 -14.04 19.80 -8.69
C ILE A 7 -12.55 19.58 -8.75
N ILE A 8 -11.77 20.55 -8.32
CA ILE A 8 -10.31 20.50 -8.41
C ILE A 8 -9.71 20.40 -6.99
N THR A 9 -8.92 19.35 -6.74
CA THR A 9 -8.11 19.24 -5.53
C THR A 9 -6.65 19.53 -5.88
N THR A 10 -6.06 20.56 -5.30
CA THR A 10 -4.71 21.02 -5.64
C THR A 10 -4.04 21.76 -4.47
N ASP A 11 -2.80 22.17 -4.66
CA ASP A 11 -2.06 23.03 -3.73
C ASP A 11 -2.84 24.31 -3.39
N LYS A 12 -2.61 24.86 -2.18
CA LYS A 12 -3.31 26.04 -1.67
C LYS A 12 -3.02 27.29 -2.49
N GLU A 13 -1.79 27.47 -2.93
CA GLU A 13 -1.30 28.74 -3.50
C GLU A 13 -0.64 28.57 -4.86
N LYS A 14 -0.08 27.40 -5.16
CA LYS A 14 0.82 27.17 -6.28
C LYS A 14 0.23 26.21 -7.32
N GLY A 15 0.83 26.25 -8.51
CA GLY A 15 0.53 25.34 -9.59
C GLY A 15 -0.56 25.81 -10.54
N PHE A 16 -0.59 25.17 -11.71
CA PHE A 16 -1.51 25.53 -12.81
C PHE A 16 -2.98 25.37 -12.39
N LEU A 17 -3.33 24.26 -11.71
CA LEU A 17 -4.72 24.00 -11.30
C LEU A 17 -5.22 25.04 -10.28
N ARG A 18 -4.37 25.59 -9.42
CA ARG A 18 -4.75 26.70 -8.54
C ARG A 18 -5.07 27.97 -9.34
N GLN A 19 -4.27 28.26 -10.37
CA GLN A 19 -4.55 29.38 -11.27
C GLN A 19 -5.91 29.18 -11.99
N VAL A 20 -6.19 27.97 -12.48
CA VAL A 20 -7.48 27.65 -13.10
C VAL A 20 -8.65 27.87 -12.13
N ILE A 21 -8.55 27.41 -10.86
CA ILE A 21 -9.58 27.68 -9.84
C ILE A 21 -9.82 29.18 -9.70
N ASN A 22 -8.76 29.97 -9.57
CA ASN A 22 -8.86 31.41 -9.33
C ASN A 22 -9.40 32.18 -10.55
N GLN A 23 -9.13 31.73 -11.76
CA GLN A 23 -9.54 32.39 -12.99
C GLN A 23 -10.94 31.97 -13.45
N GLU A 24 -11.26 30.68 -13.34
CA GLU A 24 -12.49 30.10 -13.89
C GLU A 24 -13.58 29.87 -12.83
N GLY A 25 -13.27 30.04 -11.55
CA GLY A 25 -14.22 29.92 -10.45
C GLY A 25 -14.67 28.48 -10.15
N TYR A 26 -13.86 27.47 -10.47
CA TYR A 26 -14.18 26.08 -10.15
C TYR A 26 -14.23 25.86 -8.63
N PRO A 27 -15.17 25.02 -8.13
CA PRO A 27 -15.08 24.54 -6.76
C PRO A 27 -13.78 23.74 -6.56
N GLY A 28 -13.11 23.98 -5.42
CA GLY A 28 -11.83 23.34 -5.19
C GLY A 28 -11.55 23.02 -3.73
N PHE A 29 -10.79 21.97 -3.51
CA PHE A 29 -10.25 21.56 -2.24
C PHE A 29 -8.73 21.78 -2.22
N THR A 30 -8.19 21.86 -1.02
CA THR A 30 -6.76 22.14 -0.81
C THR A 30 -6.07 20.89 -0.27
N VAL A 31 -5.03 20.45 -0.98
CA VAL A 31 -4.12 19.42 -0.43
C VAL A 31 -3.36 20.05 0.73
N PRO A 32 -3.37 19.45 1.93
CA PRO A 32 -2.63 19.98 3.07
C PRO A 32 -1.13 20.06 2.79
N ASP A 33 -0.50 21.14 3.21
CA ASP A 33 0.95 21.28 3.14
C ASP A 33 1.66 20.13 3.87
N ASN A 34 2.76 19.66 3.33
CA ASN A 34 3.59 18.59 3.89
C ASN A 34 2.94 17.19 3.92
N VAL A 35 1.79 17.00 3.28
CA VAL A 35 1.20 15.67 3.06
C VAL A 35 1.55 15.19 1.67
N GLY A 36 2.47 14.23 1.58
CA GLY A 36 2.83 13.57 0.31
C GLY A 36 1.69 12.71 -0.25
N GLY A 37 1.64 12.51 -1.58
CA GLY A 37 0.54 11.79 -2.24
C GLY A 37 0.20 10.42 -1.63
N ARG A 38 1.20 9.62 -1.26
CA ARG A 38 1.01 8.30 -0.66
C ARG A 38 0.45 8.31 0.76
N PHE A 39 0.47 9.48 1.44
CA PHE A 39 -0.13 9.71 2.76
C PHE A 39 -1.43 10.53 2.69
N SER A 40 -1.97 10.78 1.50
CA SER A 40 -3.06 11.75 1.33
C SER A 40 -4.46 11.13 1.28
N VAL A 41 -4.58 9.81 1.46
CA VAL A 41 -5.87 9.10 1.36
C VAL A 41 -6.90 9.59 2.38
N LEU A 42 -6.46 9.99 3.57
CA LEU A 42 -7.31 10.56 4.64
C LEU A 42 -7.45 12.09 4.57
N SER A 43 -7.02 12.70 3.46
CA SER A 43 -7.23 14.13 3.16
C SER A 43 -8.27 14.31 2.05
N ASP A 44 -8.50 15.56 1.64
CA ASP A 44 -9.41 15.90 0.54
C ASP A 44 -9.15 15.11 -0.75
N VAL A 45 -7.91 14.62 -0.94
CA VAL A 45 -7.51 13.80 -2.11
C VAL A 45 -8.29 12.49 -2.17
N GLY A 46 -8.32 11.74 -1.05
CA GLY A 46 -9.05 10.46 -1.00
C GLY A 46 -10.49 10.62 -0.55
N LEU A 47 -10.78 11.55 0.37
CA LEU A 47 -12.11 11.72 0.95
C LEU A 47 -13.15 12.19 -0.06
N LEU A 48 -12.76 13.03 -1.02
CA LEU A 48 -13.68 13.50 -2.07
C LEU A 48 -14.20 12.33 -2.91
N SER A 49 -13.28 11.50 -3.43
CA SER A 49 -13.64 10.32 -4.22
C SER A 49 -14.43 9.30 -3.40
N SER A 50 -14.05 9.10 -2.13
CA SER A 50 -14.77 8.20 -1.22
C SER A 50 -16.21 8.66 -0.97
N ALA A 51 -16.42 9.96 -0.76
CA ALA A 51 -17.77 10.51 -0.58
C ALA A 51 -18.63 10.35 -1.84
N PHE A 52 -18.07 10.58 -3.02
CA PHE A 52 -18.79 10.41 -4.30
C PHE A 52 -19.17 8.95 -4.56
N THR A 53 -18.40 8.00 -4.09
CA THR A 53 -18.70 6.55 -4.23
C THR A 53 -19.58 6.01 -3.12
N GLY A 54 -20.03 6.86 -2.18
CA GLY A 54 -20.94 6.49 -1.10
C GLY A 54 -20.26 5.83 0.10
N ILE A 55 -18.94 5.93 0.22
CA ILE A 55 -18.21 5.46 1.40
C ILE A 55 -18.51 6.42 2.56
N ASP A 56 -18.80 5.88 3.74
CA ASP A 56 -18.95 6.66 4.97
C ASP A 56 -17.60 7.25 5.42
N ILE A 57 -17.31 8.48 4.93
CA ILE A 57 -16.07 9.18 5.26
C ILE A 57 -15.96 9.55 6.74
N LYS A 58 -17.08 9.65 7.47
CA LYS A 58 -17.05 9.90 8.92
C LYS A 58 -16.58 8.66 9.66
N ALA A 59 -17.11 7.50 9.31
CA ALA A 59 -16.66 6.23 9.86
C ALA A 59 -15.18 5.96 9.50
N LEU A 60 -14.77 6.26 8.26
CA LEU A 60 -13.38 6.13 7.82
C LEU A 60 -12.42 6.98 8.70
N LEU A 61 -12.74 8.25 8.89
CA LEU A 61 -11.95 9.16 9.72
C LEU A 61 -12.00 8.80 11.21
N GLN A 62 -13.13 8.28 11.70
CA GLN A 62 -13.23 7.81 13.08
C GLN A 62 -12.32 6.61 13.31
N GLY A 63 -12.32 5.63 12.41
CA GLY A 63 -11.40 4.49 12.48
C GLY A 63 -9.93 4.91 12.48
N ALA A 64 -9.57 5.85 11.60
CA ALA A 64 -8.22 6.41 11.56
C ALA A 64 -7.84 7.14 12.86
N LYS A 65 -8.78 7.91 13.43
CA LYS A 65 -8.58 8.60 14.71
C LYS A 65 -8.35 7.62 15.84
N ASP A 66 -9.17 6.58 15.97
CA ASP A 66 -9.07 5.60 17.05
C ASP A 66 -7.75 4.82 16.94
N MET A 67 -7.34 4.43 15.74
CA MET A 67 -6.04 3.77 15.53
C MET A 67 -4.88 4.71 15.86
N ARG A 68 -4.96 6.00 15.51
CA ARG A 68 -3.95 6.98 15.90
C ARG A 68 -3.82 7.07 17.42
N GLU A 69 -4.92 7.06 18.15
CA GLU A 69 -4.91 7.13 19.63
C GLU A 69 -4.28 5.87 20.24
N ILE A 70 -4.58 4.68 19.71
CA ILE A 70 -3.90 3.43 20.10
C ILE A 70 -2.39 3.54 19.83
N CYS A 71 -2.01 4.01 18.65
CA CYS A 71 -0.61 4.16 18.23
C CYS A 71 0.10 5.36 18.87
N TRP A 72 -0.58 6.19 19.68
CA TRP A 72 0.06 7.22 20.47
C TRP A 72 0.79 6.69 21.71
N ASN A 73 0.48 5.46 22.10
CA ASN A 73 1.15 4.78 23.20
C ASN A 73 2.63 4.51 22.84
N PRO A 74 3.60 4.99 23.65
CA PRO A 74 5.01 4.74 23.39
C PRO A 74 5.45 3.30 23.71
N ASN A 75 4.65 2.53 24.46
CA ASN A 75 4.95 1.13 24.75
C ASN A 75 4.81 0.29 23.47
N ILE A 76 5.93 -0.24 23.01
CA ILE A 76 5.98 -0.99 21.75
C ILE A 76 5.08 -2.23 21.74
N TRP A 77 4.86 -2.84 22.90
CA TRP A 77 4.03 -4.05 23.03
C TRP A 77 2.53 -3.75 22.96
N GLU A 78 2.15 -2.50 23.16
CA GLU A 78 0.77 -2.02 23.11
C GLU A 78 0.50 -1.16 21.86
N ASN A 79 1.53 -0.90 21.07
CA ASN A 79 1.45 -0.10 19.85
C ASN A 79 1.60 -0.98 18.61
N PRO A 80 0.50 -1.35 17.93
CA PRO A 80 0.55 -2.28 16.83
C PRO A 80 1.37 -1.78 15.64
N ALA A 81 1.40 -0.46 15.38
CA ALA A 81 2.21 0.12 14.32
C ALA A 81 3.72 0.02 14.61
N TYR A 82 4.11 0.27 15.86
CA TYR A 82 5.51 0.18 16.28
C TYR A 82 5.97 -1.27 16.32
N LEU A 83 5.15 -2.16 16.88
CA LEU A 83 5.46 -3.59 16.97
C LEU A 83 5.64 -4.20 15.57
N ASN A 84 4.70 -3.96 14.68
CA ASN A 84 4.78 -4.49 13.31
C ASN A 84 5.94 -3.87 12.54
N GLY A 85 6.18 -2.55 12.68
CA GLY A 85 7.33 -1.87 12.09
C GLY A 85 8.67 -2.42 12.59
N LEU A 86 8.79 -2.71 13.90
CA LEU A 86 9.98 -3.33 14.48
C LEU A 86 10.18 -4.75 13.95
N ILE A 87 9.12 -5.56 13.85
CA ILE A 87 9.20 -6.93 13.31
C ILE A 87 9.73 -6.90 11.87
N HIS A 88 9.17 -6.03 11.01
CA HIS A 88 9.65 -5.85 9.64
C HIS A 88 11.12 -5.39 9.58
N PHE A 89 11.51 -4.43 10.43
CA PHE A 89 12.89 -3.97 10.53
C PHE A 89 13.84 -5.09 10.95
N LEU A 90 13.49 -5.87 11.97
CA LEU A 90 14.35 -6.98 12.46
C LEU A 90 14.50 -8.08 11.38
N TYR A 91 13.43 -8.44 10.69
CA TYR A 91 13.51 -9.37 9.57
C TYR A 91 14.31 -8.82 8.39
N TYR A 92 14.17 -7.53 8.09
CA TYR A 92 15.00 -6.87 7.09
C TYR A 92 16.50 -6.97 7.44
N ARG A 93 16.84 -6.73 8.70
CA ARG A 93 18.23 -6.91 9.21
C ARG A 93 18.72 -8.35 9.11
N GLN A 94 17.85 -9.33 9.04
CA GLN A 94 18.15 -10.75 8.82
C GLN A 94 18.10 -11.16 7.33
N GLY A 95 18.06 -10.20 6.41
CA GLY A 95 18.06 -10.46 4.97
C GLY A 95 16.70 -10.74 4.36
N LYS A 96 15.58 -10.49 5.07
CA LYS A 96 14.25 -10.54 4.49
C LYS A 96 13.96 -9.25 3.72
N ASN A 97 14.47 -9.18 2.50
CA ASN A 97 14.45 -7.96 1.69
C ASN A 97 13.12 -7.74 0.93
N ILE A 98 12.18 -8.65 1.06
CA ILE A 98 10.87 -8.60 0.40
C ILE A 98 9.78 -8.65 1.46
N SER A 99 8.81 -7.73 1.36
CA SER A 99 7.62 -7.71 2.22
C SER A 99 6.39 -7.99 1.37
N VAL A 100 5.73 -9.13 1.60
CA VAL A 100 4.55 -9.56 0.86
C VAL A 100 3.30 -9.26 1.67
N MET A 101 2.35 -8.51 1.10
CA MET A 101 1.01 -8.35 1.63
C MET A 101 0.03 -9.17 0.80
N MET A 102 -0.67 -10.11 1.45
CA MET A 102 -1.53 -11.09 0.80
C MET A 102 -2.95 -11.08 1.41
N PRO A 103 -3.84 -10.21 0.93
CA PRO A 103 -5.23 -10.21 1.33
C PRO A 103 -5.98 -11.45 0.81
N TYR A 104 -6.87 -11.98 1.65
CA TYR A 104 -7.84 -13.03 1.29
C TYR A 104 -9.23 -12.40 1.07
N SER A 105 -9.23 -11.35 0.28
CA SER A 105 -10.43 -10.67 -0.22
C SER A 105 -10.07 -9.77 -1.40
N ASN A 106 -10.81 -9.85 -2.48
CA ASN A 106 -10.65 -8.96 -3.64
C ASN A 106 -10.83 -7.49 -3.26
N SER A 107 -11.72 -7.19 -2.30
CA SER A 107 -11.96 -5.82 -1.83
C SER A 107 -10.76 -5.19 -1.12
N LEU A 108 -9.79 -5.99 -0.68
CA LEU A 108 -8.55 -5.51 -0.05
C LEU A 108 -7.35 -5.53 -1.00
N TYR A 109 -7.51 -5.98 -2.25
CA TYR A 109 -6.39 -6.12 -3.19
C TYR A 109 -5.72 -4.79 -3.52
N ASP A 110 -6.50 -3.73 -3.74
CA ASP A 110 -5.96 -2.41 -4.02
C ASP A 110 -5.35 -1.74 -2.78
N PHE A 111 -5.72 -2.16 -1.57
CA PHE A 111 -5.01 -1.76 -0.35
C PHE A 111 -3.59 -2.35 -0.28
N ALA A 112 -3.40 -3.58 -0.77
CA ALA A 112 -2.06 -4.14 -0.92
C ALA A 112 -1.25 -3.39 -1.99
N ASP A 113 -1.90 -2.83 -3.02
CA ASP A 113 -1.24 -1.97 -4.01
C ASP A 113 -0.87 -0.59 -3.44
N TRP A 114 -1.76 0.03 -2.66
CA TRP A 114 -1.46 1.24 -1.91
C TRP A 114 -0.30 1.02 -0.92
N TYR A 115 -0.29 -0.09 -0.17
CA TYR A 115 0.82 -0.48 0.70
C TYR A 115 2.13 -0.56 -0.08
N ARG A 116 2.12 -1.14 -1.27
CA ARG A 116 3.29 -1.25 -2.13
C ARG A 116 3.89 0.12 -2.42
N GLN A 117 3.08 1.11 -2.78
CA GLN A 117 3.55 2.48 -2.98
C GLN A 117 4.02 3.12 -1.67
N LEU A 118 3.20 3.06 -0.62
CA LEU A 118 3.53 3.65 0.68
C LEU A 118 4.89 3.15 1.19
N TRP A 119 5.11 1.83 1.17
CA TRP A 119 6.32 1.20 1.68
C TRP A 119 7.55 1.47 0.81
N ALA A 120 7.44 1.28 -0.51
CA ALA A 120 8.55 1.45 -1.44
C ALA A 120 9.08 2.89 -1.48
N GLU A 121 8.20 3.87 -1.73
CA GLU A 121 8.61 5.27 -1.85
C GLU A 121 9.10 5.86 -0.52
N SER A 122 8.56 5.40 0.60
CA SER A 122 8.94 5.92 1.91
C SER A 122 10.25 5.32 2.39
N LEU A 123 10.48 4.02 2.20
CA LEU A 123 11.60 3.31 2.81
C LEU A 123 12.75 3.02 1.86
N GLY A 124 12.53 3.05 0.53
CA GLY A 124 13.61 2.92 -0.44
C GLY A 124 14.44 4.19 -0.51
N LYS A 125 15.61 4.22 0.16
CA LYS A 125 16.48 5.40 0.25
C LYS A 125 17.93 5.08 -0.02
N ARG A 126 18.57 5.95 -0.82
CA ARG A 126 20.02 5.92 -1.05
C ARG A 126 20.80 6.42 0.17
N LYS A 127 20.30 7.47 0.85
CA LYS A 127 21.02 8.15 1.93
C LYS A 127 20.23 8.14 3.22
N ASP A 128 20.97 8.10 4.33
CA ASP A 128 20.43 8.34 5.67
C ASP A 128 20.22 9.85 5.93
N ILE A 129 19.63 10.19 7.09
CA ILE A 129 19.39 11.59 7.52
C ILE A 129 20.69 12.38 7.75
N LYS A 130 21.85 11.73 7.79
CA LYS A 130 23.17 12.35 7.88
C LYS A 130 23.87 12.47 6.52
N GLY A 131 23.20 12.08 5.43
CA GLY A 131 23.72 12.13 4.07
C GLY A 131 24.64 10.97 3.66
N ARG A 132 24.86 9.95 4.52
CA ARG A 132 25.67 8.78 4.21
C ARG A 132 24.94 7.84 3.27
N GLU A 133 25.66 7.27 2.31
CA GLU A 133 25.08 6.28 1.39
C GLU A 133 24.88 4.94 2.08
N ILE A 134 23.64 4.44 2.08
CA ILE A 134 23.23 3.23 2.78
C ILE A 134 22.41 2.26 1.92
N TYR A 135 21.69 2.73 0.90
CA TYR A 135 20.84 1.92 0.00
C TYR A 135 19.94 0.93 0.74
N VAL A 136 18.95 1.43 1.46
CA VAL A 136 18.01 0.63 2.26
C VAL A 136 16.61 0.58 1.66
N GLY A 137 15.82 -0.41 2.10
CA GLY A 137 14.40 -0.58 1.79
C GLY A 137 14.07 -2.01 1.42
N GLN A 138 12.92 -2.50 1.91
CA GLN A 138 12.34 -3.76 1.46
C GLN A 138 11.57 -3.53 0.17
N THR A 139 11.59 -4.51 -0.74
CA THR A 139 10.70 -4.55 -1.91
C THR A 139 9.32 -5.03 -1.48
N PRO A 140 8.28 -4.20 -1.53
CA PRO A 140 6.94 -4.65 -1.24
C PRO A 140 6.33 -5.38 -2.45
N VAL A 141 5.64 -6.48 -2.17
CA VAL A 141 4.93 -7.29 -3.17
C VAL A 141 3.49 -7.42 -2.73
N LYS A 142 2.55 -7.19 -3.65
CA LYS A 142 1.15 -7.54 -3.46
C LYS A 142 0.89 -8.94 -4.02
N ALA A 143 0.09 -9.71 -3.30
CA ALA A 143 -0.42 -10.99 -3.73
C ALA A 143 -1.91 -11.07 -3.37
N LEU A 144 -2.66 -11.96 -3.97
CA LEU A 144 -4.09 -12.17 -3.68
C LEU A 144 -4.33 -13.64 -3.33
N GLY A 145 -4.81 -13.90 -2.14
CA GLY A 145 -5.39 -15.20 -1.81
C GLY A 145 -6.84 -15.30 -2.34
N THR A 146 -7.23 -16.37 -2.98
CA THR A 146 -6.43 -17.62 -3.20
C THR A 146 -5.67 -17.63 -4.52
N THR A 147 -5.93 -16.67 -5.41
CA THR A 147 -5.43 -16.64 -6.80
C THR A 147 -3.91 -16.85 -6.88
N ASP A 148 -3.15 -16.13 -6.05
CA ASP A 148 -1.70 -16.18 -6.10
C ASP A 148 -1.08 -17.36 -5.33
N GLN A 149 -1.89 -18.22 -4.72
CA GLN A 149 -1.43 -19.53 -4.27
C GLN A 149 -0.93 -20.37 -5.47
N HIS A 150 -1.59 -20.23 -6.63
CA HIS A 150 -1.25 -20.93 -7.85
C HIS A 150 -0.13 -20.29 -8.66
N SER A 151 0.21 -19.04 -8.39
CA SER A 151 1.24 -18.32 -9.16
C SER A 151 2.54 -18.09 -8.37
N GLN A 152 2.49 -17.92 -7.05
CA GLN A 152 3.63 -17.46 -6.26
C GLN A 152 4.01 -18.33 -5.07
N VAL A 153 3.09 -19.12 -4.50
CA VAL A 153 3.36 -19.88 -3.25
C VAL A 153 4.47 -20.91 -3.41
N GLN A 154 4.64 -21.50 -4.59
CA GLN A 154 5.79 -22.37 -4.86
C GLN A 154 7.13 -21.65 -4.59
N LEU A 155 7.29 -20.43 -5.11
CA LEU A 155 8.47 -19.59 -4.85
C LEU A 155 8.57 -19.20 -3.38
N TYR A 156 7.44 -18.92 -2.73
CA TYR A 156 7.39 -18.50 -1.34
C TYR A 156 7.83 -19.61 -0.39
N THR A 157 7.46 -20.84 -0.69
CA THR A 157 7.73 -22.00 0.15
C THR A 157 9.14 -22.55 -0.08
N GLU A 158 9.54 -22.79 -1.35
CA GLU A 158 10.77 -23.48 -1.70
C GLU A 158 11.89 -22.57 -2.19
N GLY A 159 11.57 -21.34 -2.59
CA GLY A 159 12.57 -20.38 -3.05
C GLY A 159 13.39 -19.75 -1.91
N PRO A 160 14.17 -18.69 -2.19
CA PRO A 160 14.99 -18.03 -1.20
C PRO A 160 14.16 -17.55 0.01
N ASN A 161 14.67 -17.79 1.21
CA ASN A 161 14.03 -17.34 2.45
C ASN A 161 14.37 -15.86 2.73
N ASP A 162 13.94 -14.98 1.83
CA ASP A 162 14.23 -13.54 1.81
C ASP A 162 12.96 -12.68 1.98
N LYS A 163 11.84 -13.31 2.38
CA LYS A 163 10.53 -12.67 2.45
C LYS A 163 9.94 -12.71 3.87
N VAL A 164 9.13 -11.70 4.18
CA VAL A 164 8.22 -11.68 5.32
C VAL A 164 6.80 -11.48 4.77
N PHE A 165 5.81 -12.18 5.32
CA PHE A 165 4.45 -12.19 4.82
C PHE A 165 3.49 -11.56 5.82
N THR A 166 2.55 -10.77 5.30
CA THR A 166 1.41 -10.27 6.05
C THR A 166 0.13 -10.71 5.35
N PHE A 167 -0.61 -11.61 5.98
CA PHE A 167 -1.95 -11.97 5.53
C PHE A 167 -2.97 -10.94 6.01
N LEU A 168 -3.96 -10.63 5.17
CA LEU A 168 -5.12 -9.87 5.57
C LEU A 168 -6.33 -10.81 5.55
N THR A 169 -6.88 -11.09 6.74
CA THR A 169 -8.02 -11.99 6.94
C THR A 169 -9.28 -11.20 7.16
N VAL A 170 -10.41 -11.72 6.71
CA VAL A 170 -11.74 -11.15 6.98
C VAL A 170 -12.57 -12.20 7.75
N GLU A 171 -13.10 -11.83 8.91
CA GLU A 171 -13.93 -12.74 9.72
C GLU A 171 -15.35 -12.81 9.18
N HIS A 172 -15.97 -11.66 8.91
CA HIS A 172 -17.35 -11.58 8.45
C HIS A 172 -17.44 -10.89 7.09
N PHE A 173 -17.84 -11.65 6.07
CA PHE A 173 -18.08 -11.12 4.73
C PHE A 173 -19.50 -10.55 4.63
N LYS A 174 -19.65 -9.43 3.95
CA LYS A 174 -20.95 -8.77 3.72
C LYS A 174 -21.96 -9.70 3.00
N HIS A 175 -21.46 -10.51 2.11
CA HIS A 175 -22.22 -11.54 1.39
C HIS A 175 -21.47 -12.85 1.51
N ASP A 176 -22.18 -13.87 1.94
CA ASP A 176 -21.60 -15.19 2.13
C ASP A 176 -22.58 -16.24 1.61
N TYR A 177 -22.09 -17.12 0.76
CA TYR A 177 -22.90 -18.10 0.08
C TYR A 177 -22.60 -19.51 0.57
N THR A 178 -23.64 -20.32 0.70
CA THR A 178 -23.49 -21.74 1.00
C THR A 178 -23.24 -22.51 -0.30
N ILE A 179 -22.21 -23.34 -0.32
CA ILE A 179 -21.90 -24.23 -1.44
C ILE A 179 -22.98 -25.31 -1.52
N PRO A 180 -23.70 -25.42 -2.64
CA PRO A 180 -24.73 -26.45 -2.78
C PRO A 180 -24.08 -27.84 -2.88
N ASN A 181 -24.68 -28.85 -2.24
CA ASN A 181 -24.22 -30.24 -2.39
C ASN A 181 -24.85 -30.88 -3.63
N LEU A 182 -24.30 -30.58 -4.80
CA LEU A 182 -24.81 -31.06 -6.09
C LEU A 182 -24.34 -32.49 -6.43
N HIS A 183 -23.32 -32.99 -5.76
CA HIS A 183 -22.70 -34.28 -6.04
C HIS A 183 -22.44 -35.06 -4.73
N PRO A 184 -23.52 -35.48 -4.01
CA PRO A 184 -23.37 -36.14 -2.72
C PRO A 184 -22.63 -37.46 -2.76
N ASP A 185 -22.68 -38.13 -3.91
CA ASP A 185 -22.02 -39.45 -4.13
C ASP A 185 -20.57 -39.33 -4.61
N ARG A 186 -20.02 -38.12 -4.71
CA ARG A 186 -18.64 -37.85 -5.14
C ARG A 186 -17.79 -37.40 -3.96
N GLU A 187 -16.98 -38.30 -3.40
CA GLU A 187 -16.12 -38.03 -2.24
C GLU A 187 -15.15 -36.87 -2.50
N GLU A 188 -14.73 -36.65 -3.76
CA GLU A 188 -13.78 -35.63 -4.16
C GLU A 188 -14.31 -34.19 -3.92
N VAL A 189 -15.63 -34.01 -3.85
CA VAL A 189 -16.25 -32.67 -3.75
C VAL A 189 -17.36 -32.57 -2.72
N ASN A 190 -17.95 -33.70 -2.27
CA ASN A 190 -19.11 -33.68 -1.37
C ASN A 190 -18.82 -33.04 0.00
N TYR A 191 -17.56 -33.08 0.46
CA TYR A 191 -17.12 -32.47 1.71
C TYR A 191 -17.25 -30.92 1.72
N LEU A 192 -17.38 -30.30 0.53
CA LEU A 192 -17.64 -28.87 0.39
C LEU A 192 -19.13 -28.51 0.54
N GLY A 193 -20.01 -29.49 0.27
CA GLY A 193 -21.45 -29.28 0.33
C GLY A 193 -21.93 -28.81 1.70
N GLY A 194 -22.72 -27.74 1.72
CA GLY A 194 -23.21 -27.12 2.95
C GLY A 194 -22.24 -26.16 3.65
N LYS A 195 -20.98 -26.09 3.21
CA LYS A 195 -19.98 -25.13 3.73
C LYS A 195 -20.24 -23.73 3.18
N LYS A 196 -19.81 -22.73 3.94
CA LYS A 196 -19.78 -21.34 3.45
C LYS A 196 -18.55 -21.09 2.58
N LEU A 197 -18.66 -20.21 1.58
CA LEU A 197 -17.51 -19.78 0.79
C LEU A 197 -16.46 -19.09 1.67
N SER A 198 -16.87 -18.34 2.69
CA SER A 198 -15.98 -17.72 3.66
C SER A 198 -15.19 -18.76 4.47
N GLU A 199 -15.81 -19.90 4.84
CA GLU A 199 -15.14 -21.00 5.54
C GLU A 199 -14.03 -21.59 4.65
N LEU A 200 -14.33 -21.84 3.37
CA LEU A 200 -13.36 -22.36 2.41
C LEU A 200 -12.19 -21.36 2.24
N LEU A 201 -12.48 -20.11 1.98
CA LEU A 201 -11.47 -19.07 1.77
C LEU A 201 -10.56 -18.91 3.00
N ASN A 202 -11.13 -18.89 4.21
CA ASN A 202 -10.36 -18.80 5.45
C ASN A 202 -9.56 -20.09 5.75
N ALA A 203 -10.08 -21.25 5.36
CA ALA A 203 -9.34 -22.52 5.46
C ALA A 203 -8.10 -22.52 4.54
N GLU A 204 -8.24 -22.06 3.29
CA GLU A 204 -7.11 -21.95 2.35
C GLU A 204 -6.06 -20.93 2.84
N ARG A 205 -6.49 -19.78 3.40
CA ARG A 205 -5.58 -18.84 4.05
C ARG A 205 -4.80 -19.50 5.19
N LEU A 206 -5.50 -20.17 6.10
CA LEU A 206 -4.86 -20.83 7.25
C LEU A 206 -3.92 -21.95 6.80
N ALA A 207 -4.30 -22.71 5.80
CA ALA A 207 -3.46 -23.77 5.24
C ALA A 207 -2.16 -23.20 4.64
N THR A 208 -2.25 -22.08 3.94
CA THR A 208 -1.09 -21.37 3.37
C THR A 208 -0.18 -20.82 4.49
N GLU A 209 -0.76 -20.20 5.53
CA GLU A 209 -0.03 -19.72 6.69
C GLU A 209 0.73 -20.85 7.39
N ILE A 210 0.06 -22.02 7.61
CA ILE A 210 0.68 -23.21 8.19
C ILE A 210 1.82 -23.75 7.30
N ALA A 211 1.62 -23.82 6.00
CA ALA A 211 2.63 -24.29 5.05
C ALA A 211 3.88 -23.41 5.07
N LEU A 212 3.70 -22.09 5.03
CA LEU A 212 4.81 -21.12 5.13
C LEU A 212 5.52 -21.21 6.48
N SER A 213 4.77 -21.34 7.58
CA SER A 213 5.34 -21.48 8.94
C SER A 213 6.17 -22.75 9.06
N LYS A 214 5.68 -23.89 8.56
CA LYS A 214 6.44 -25.17 8.51
C LYS A 214 7.71 -25.05 7.67
N ALA A 215 7.68 -24.25 6.62
CA ALA A 215 8.85 -23.94 5.78
C ALA A 215 9.75 -22.84 6.40
N MET A 216 9.52 -22.45 7.65
CA MET A 216 10.27 -21.40 8.36
C MET A 216 10.24 -20.04 7.65
N ARG A 217 9.12 -19.73 6.99
CA ARG A 217 8.87 -18.44 6.34
C ARG A 217 8.16 -17.51 7.32
N PRO A 218 8.78 -16.37 7.73
CA PRO A 218 8.17 -15.44 8.68
C PRO A 218 6.84 -14.91 8.14
N ASN A 219 5.79 -15.04 8.90
CA ASN A 219 4.48 -14.52 8.51
C ASN A 219 3.70 -14.04 9.73
N GLY A 220 2.74 -13.18 9.49
CA GLY A 220 1.80 -12.63 10.46
C GLY A 220 0.47 -12.34 9.79
N ASN A 221 -0.54 -12.03 10.62
CA ASN A 221 -1.91 -11.85 10.17
C ASN A 221 -2.51 -10.57 10.73
N ILE A 222 -3.15 -9.78 9.88
CA ILE A 222 -4.03 -8.67 10.27
C ILE A 222 -5.45 -9.12 10.02
N VAL A 223 -6.26 -9.11 11.06
CA VAL A 223 -7.64 -9.59 11.03
C VAL A 223 -8.58 -8.39 10.95
N PHE A 224 -9.38 -8.35 9.90
CA PHE A 224 -10.52 -7.45 9.78
C PHE A 224 -11.76 -8.16 10.31
N PRO A 225 -12.44 -7.64 11.35
CA PRO A 225 -13.74 -8.18 11.74
C PRO A 225 -14.72 -8.17 10.58
N GLN A 226 -14.70 -7.10 9.80
CA GLN A 226 -15.42 -6.93 8.53
C GLN A 226 -14.75 -5.85 7.68
N ILE A 227 -15.04 -5.83 6.38
CA ILE A 227 -14.57 -4.76 5.49
C ILE A 227 -15.61 -3.65 5.48
N ASP A 228 -15.34 -2.58 6.21
CA ASP A 228 -16.11 -1.34 6.20
C ASP A 228 -15.20 -0.10 6.30
N ALA A 229 -15.79 1.07 6.19
CA ALA A 229 -15.05 2.33 6.21
C ALA A 229 -14.26 2.52 7.51
N TYR A 230 -14.81 2.10 8.67
CA TYR A 230 -14.15 2.25 9.96
C TYR A 230 -12.87 1.42 10.05
N HIS A 231 -12.93 0.11 9.74
CA HIS A 231 -11.76 -0.77 9.79
C HIS A 231 -10.73 -0.44 8.71
N LEU A 232 -11.18 0.05 7.54
CA LEU A 232 -10.26 0.55 6.52
C LEU A 232 -9.53 1.82 6.99
N GLY A 233 -10.21 2.71 7.70
CA GLY A 233 -9.59 3.89 8.33
C GLY A 233 -8.52 3.50 9.35
N GLN A 234 -8.80 2.49 10.17
CA GLN A 234 -7.82 1.95 11.11
C GLN A 234 -6.59 1.38 10.40
N PHE A 235 -6.81 0.60 9.34
CA PHE A 235 -5.73 -0.02 8.57
C PHE A 235 -4.83 1.02 7.89
N ILE A 236 -5.41 2.05 7.27
CA ILE A 236 -4.66 3.12 6.63
C ILE A 236 -3.76 3.83 7.67
N MET A 237 -4.32 4.27 8.77
CA MET A 237 -3.59 4.97 9.82
C MET A 237 -2.49 4.09 10.45
N LEU A 238 -2.79 2.82 10.68
CA LEU A 238 -1.81 1.84 11.16
C LEU A 238 -0.57 1.80 10.29
N TYR A 239 -0.75 1.65 8.97
CA TYR A 239 0.36 1.53 8.03
C TYR A 239 1.09 2.84 7.77
N GLU A 240 0.42 3.98 7.82
CA GLU A 240 1.07 5.29 7.73
C GLU A 240 2.02 5.51 8.92
N ILE A 241 1.55 5.25 10.15
CA ILE A 241 2.38 5.36 11.37
C ILE A 241 3.52 4.33 11.35
N GLN A 242 3.22 3.08 11.02
CA GLN A 242 4.22 2.01 10.90
C GLN A 242 5.33 2.37 9.92
N THR A 243 4.97 2.92 8.76
CA THR A 243 5.93 3.30 7.72
C THR A 243 6.86 4.41 8.20
N VAL A 244 6.31 5.44 8.84
CA VAL A 244 7.12 6.52 9.42
C VAL A 244 8.03 5.99 10.52
N PHE A 245 7.54 5.15 11.40
CA PHE A 245 8.32 4.53 12.46
C PHE A 245 9.46 3.66 11.91
N THR A 246 9.18 2.81 10.91
CA THR A 246 10.19 1.98 10.25
C THR A 246 11.26 2.84 9.57
N GLY A 247 10.89 3.96 8.95
CA GLY A 247 11.83 4.94 8.43
C GLY A 247 12.75 5.52 9.49
N LYS A 248 12.25 5.76 10.70
CA LYS A 248 13.09 6.20 11.84
C LYS A 248 14.07 5.11 12.29
N LEU A 249 13.64 3.85 12.33
CA LEU A 249 14.52 2.71 12.64
C LEU A 249 15.64 2.55 11.59
N LEU A 250 15.37 2.85 10.33
CA LEU A 250 16.34 2.86 9.23
C LEU A 250 17.20 4.13 9.19
N CYS A 251 16.95 5.12 10.08
CA CYS A 251 17.61 6.42 10.10
C CYS A 251 17.46 7.21 8.78
N ILE A 252 16.32 7.11 8.12
CA ILE A 252 16.01 7.81 6.86
C ILE A 252 14.86 8.80 7.01
N ASN A 253 14.67 9.69 6.01
CA ASN A 253 13.46 10.49 5.89
C ASN A 253 12.40 9.72 5.08
N PRO A 254 11.31 9.22 5.70
CA PRO A 254 10.28 8.47 4.99
C PRO A 254 9.28 9.36 4.23
N LEU A 255 9.35 10.68 4.36
CA LEU A 255 8.36 11.63 3.84
C LEU A 255 8.76 12.26 2.50
N ASP A 256 10.01 12.09 2.06
CA ASP A 256 10.49 12.55 0.77
C ASP A 256 10.62 11.40 -0.25
N GLN A 257 10.88 11.73 -1.51
CA GLN A 257 11.09 10.77 -2.60
C GLN A 257 12.07 11.30 -3.66
N PRO A 258 13.34 11.56 -3.30
CA PRO A 258 14.30 12.19 -4.24
C PRO A 258 14.57 11.35 -5.50
N GLY A 259 14.39 10.04 -5.44
CA GLY A 259 14.66 9.12 -6.55
C GLY A 259 13.75 9.28 -7.77
N VAL A 260 12.58 9.92 -7.63
CA VAL A 260 11.65 10.11 -8.76
C VAL A 260 11.88 11.41 -9.53
N GLU A 261 12.68 12.35 -8.99
CA GLU A 261 12.87 13.66 -9.60
C GLU A 261 13.66 13.59 -10.90
N ALA A 262 14.70 12.76 -10.98
CA ALA A 262 15.49 12.58 -12.19
C ALA A 262 14.64 12.15 -13.39
N GLY A 263 13.71 11.23 -13.21
CA GLY A 263 12.79 10.79 -14.27
C GLY A 263 11.85 11.90 -14.73
N LYS A 264 11.34 12.73 -13.82
CA LYS A 264 10.49 13.87 -14.16
C LYS A 264 11.27 14.92 -14.98
N ILE A 265 12.48 15.26 -14.54
CA ILE A 265 13.37 16.19 -15.24
C ILE A 265 13.67 15.69 -16.65
N ALA A 266 14.06 14.42 -16.80
CA ALA A 266 14.29 13.80 -18.08
C ALA A 266 13.05 13.84 -18.99
N THR A 267 11.86 13.58 -18.43
CA THR A 267 10.60 13.68 -19.18
C THR A 267 10.34 15.11 -19.66
N TYR A 268 10.54 16.11 -18.81
CA TYR A 268 10.40 17.52 -19.22
C TYR A 268 11.36 17.91 -20.34
N ALA A 269 12.60 17.44 -20.27
CA ALA A 269 13.62 17.67 -21.30
C ALA A 269 13.21 17.01 -22.63
N LEU A 270 12.78 15.75 -22.60
CA LEU A 270 12.34 15.00 -23.80
C LEU A 270 11.07 15.58 -24.43
N MET A 271 10.17 16.16 -23.62
CA MET A 271 8.97 16.85 -24.10
C MET A 271 9.21 18.31 -24.47
N ASN A 272 10.46 18.73 -24.59
CA ASN A 272 10.87 20.09 -24.99
C ASN A 272 10.32 21.21 -24.09
N LYS A 273 10.11 20.93 -22.78
CA LYS A 273 9.72 21.96 -21.84
C LYS A 273 10.82 23.02 -21.72
N LYS A 274 10.45 24.29 -21.83
CA LYS A 274 11.38 25.43 -21.74
C LYS A 274 12.14 25.41 -20.41
N GLY A 275 13.45 25.64 -20.47
CA GLY A 275 14.32 25.66 -19.28
C GLY A 275 14.99 24.31 -18.94
N TYR A 276 14.87 23.29 -19.81
CA TYR A 276 15.49 21.98 -19.65
C TYR A 276 16.37 21.61 -20.84
N ASP A 277 17.01 22.62 -21.45
CA ASP A 277 17.84 22.43 -22.66
C ASP A 277 19.15 21.69 -22.35
N GLN A 278 19.73 21.92 -21.18
CA GLN A 278 20.95 21.25 -20.76
C GLN A 278 20.67 19.74 -20.59
N GLU A 279 19.64 19.38 -19.82
CA GLU A 279 19.26 17.99 -19.59
C GLU A 279 18.89 17.28 -20.89
N ARG A 280 18.28 17.98 -21.84
CA ARG A 280 18.00 17.44 -23.19
C ARG A 280 19.29 17.08 -23.92
N ASN A 281 20.28 17.96 -23.90
CA ASN A 281 21.57 17.70 -24.56
C ASN A 281 22.29 16.50 -23.89
N GLU A 282 22.25 16.39 -22.58
CA GLU A 282 22.79 15.24 -21.83
C GLU A 282 22.10 13.93 -22.23
N ILE A 283 20.78 13.95 -22.39
CA ILE A 283 20.00 12.78 -22.82
C ILE A 283 20.33 12.41 -24.28
N GLU A 284 20.44 13.36 -25.18
CA GLU A 284 20.80 13.09 -26.57
C GLU A 284 22.23 12.52 -26.68
N GLN A 285 23.16 13.02 -25.87
CA GLN A 285 24.50 12.43 -25.79
C GLN A 285 24.45 10.98 -25.25
N TYR A 286 23.70 10.74 -24.19
CA TYR A 286 23.49 9.41 -23.62
C TYR A 286 22.90 8.42 -24.65
N LYS A 287 21.93 8.86 -25.46
CA LYS A 287 21.37 8.06 -26.57
C LYS A 287 22.43 7.70 -27.60
N LYS A 288 23.21 8.70 -28.07
CA LYS A 288 24.28 8.46 -29.04
C LYS A 288 25.31 7.46 -28.54
N ASP A 289 25.76 7.61 -27.31
CA ASP A 289 26.76 6.74 -26.69
C ASP A 289 26.30 5.29 -26.58
N ARG A 290 24.98 5.04 -26.56
CA ARG A 290 24.36 3.71 -26.46
C ARG A 290 23.67 3.23 -27.73
N GLY A 291 23.74 3.99 -28.84
CA GLY A 291 23.06 3.63 -30.07
C GLY A 291 21.52 3.56 -29.95
N LEU A 292 20.95 4.36 -29.05
CA LEU A 292 19.50 4.47 -28.88
C LEU A 292 18.96 5.56 -29.82
N THR A 293 17.84 5.28 -30.49
CA THR A 293 17.13 6.26 -31.37
C THR A 293 15.99 6.94 -30.63
#